data_fcf19a205cf39773528c8b0664c2506b
#
_entry.id   fcf19a205cf39773528c8b0664c2506b
#
_cell.length_a   1.000
_cell.length_b   1.000
_cell.length_c   1.000
_cell.angle_alpha   90.00
_cell.angle_beta   90.00
_cell.angle_gamma   90.00
#
_symmetry.space_group_name_H-M   'P 1'
#
loop_
_entity.id
_entity.type
_entity.pdbx_description
1 polymer ?
#
loop_
_entity_poly.entity_id
_entity_poly.type
_entity_poly.pdbx_seq_one_letter_code
_entity_poly.pdbx_strand_id
1 'polypeptide(L)'
;MIFLPQTSQRILQFTLQNCFTLPYLYTLPASWCRLMSNDQENLEKIRKIADYQLGKQSGNALFPDNVNIVFSKRTGRIRHVYLKQTLLATLRPTDGMFSLTLEGARRLLRGIRLPRLWVKVSRDAALFIAKGKSAFAKHVIAADPEVRPQEEVIVLDEDNNVLAVGRAILTGKEMKAFKRGLAVRVRKGVEEE
;
A
#
# COMPACT_ATOMS: atom_id res chain seq x y z
N MET A 1 -5.78 3.58 -33.45
CA MET A 1 -5.34 4.62 -32.50
C MET A 1 -6.38 5.74 -32.53
N ILE A 2 -7.41 5.68 -31.66
CA ILE A 2 -8.51 6.65 -31.66
C ILE A 2 -8.34 7.51 -30.40
N PHE A 3 -7.93 8.75 -30.62
CA PHE A 3 -7.89 9.80 -29.60
C PHE A 3 -9.31 10.23 -29.27
N LEU A 4 -9.79 10.00 -28.07
CA LEU A 4 -11.03 10.59 -27.56
C LEU A 4 -10.71 11.98 -26.99
N PRO A 5 -11.47 13.03 -27.34
CA PRO A 5 -11.20 14.39 -26.93
C PRO A 5 -11.53 14.61 -25.44
N GLN A 6 -10.75 15.48 -24.79
CA GLN A 6 -10.80 15.82 -23.35
C GLN A 6 -12.17 16.34 -22.84
N THR A 7 -13.09 16.68 -23.72
CA THR A 7 -14.44 17.12 -23.37
C THR A 7 -15.32 16.03 -22.74
N SER A 8 -15.05 14.76 -23.03
CA SER A 8 -15.84 13.63 -22.51
C SER A 8 -15.62 13.35 -21.02
N GLN A 9 -14.44 13.70 -20.48
CA GLN A 9 -14.15 13.46 -19.05
C GLN A 9 -14.85 14.46 -18.11
N ARG A 10 -15.07 15.70 -18.55
CA ARG A 10 -15.79 16.70 -17.76
C ARG A 10 -17.29 16.42 -17.67
N ILE A 11 -17.88 15.83 -18.71
CA ILE A 11 -19.31 15.47 -18.72
C ILE A 11 -19.58 14.31 -17.76
N LEU A 12 -18.68 13.34 -17.63
CA LEU A 12 -18.80 12.21 -16.70
C LEU A 12 -18.75 12.62 -15.23
N GLN A 13 -17.95 13.62 -14.86
CA GLN A 13 -17.90 14.12 -13.49
C GLN A 13 -19.16 14.93 -13.11
N PHE A 14 -19.78 15.62 -14.07
CA PHE A 14 -20.98 16.41 -13.80
C PHE A 14 -22.25 15.54 -13.64
N THR A 15 -22.28 14.37 -14.26
CA THR A 15 -23.44 13.46 -14.25
C THR A 15 -23.56 12.67 -12.94
N LEU A 16 -22.47 12.45 -12.22
CA LEU A 16 -22.47 11.69 -10.96
C LEU A 16 -22.99 12.49 -9.76
N GLN A 17 -22.96 13.82 -9.81
CA GLN A 17 -23.44 14.67 -8.71
C GLN A 17 -24.93 15.01 -8.76
N ASN A 18 -25.61 14.80 -9.90
CA ASN A 18 -27.00 15.24 -10.10
C ASN A 18 -27.98 14.12 -10.45
N CYS A 19 -27.75 12.90 -10.01
CA CYS A 19 -28.57 11.73 -10.33
C CYS A 19 -29.99 11.75 -9.70
N PHE A 20 -30.39 12.83 -8.99
CA PHE A 20 -31.65 12.85 -8.25
C PHE A 20 -32.78 13.74 -8.84
N THR A 21 -32.55 14.46 -9.95
CA THR A 21 -33.54 15.51 -10.35
C THR A 21 -33.87 15.65 -11.84
N LEU A 22 -33.70 14.66 -12.72
CA LEU A 22 -34.16 14.81 -14.10
C LEU A 22 -34.90 13.56 -14.63
N PRO A 23 -36.14 13.69 -15.16
CA PRO A 23 -36.96 12.56 -15.60
C PRO A 23 -36.71 12.09 -17.04
N TYR A 24 -35.62 12.42 -17.67
CA TYR A 24 -35.27 11.93 -19.01
C TYR A 24 -33.83 11.40 -19.00
N LEU A 25 -33.65 10.15 -18.60
CA LEU A 25 -32.34 9.52 -18.58
C LEU A 25 -32.34 8.30 -19.49
N TYR A 26 -31.46 8.38 -20.50
CA TYR A 26 -30.93 7.21 -21.21
C TYR A 26 -30.47 6.20 -20.16
N THR A 27 -31.15 5.08 -20.09
CA THR A 27 -30.79 3.96 -19.22
C THR A 27 -29.42 3.45 -19.64
N LEU A 28 -28.40 3.73 -18.82
CA LEU A 28 -27.12 3.04 -18.96
C LEU A 28 -27.40 1.54 -18.89
N PRO A 29 -26.81 0.74 -19.77
CA PRO A 29 -27.04 -0.70 -19.79
C PRO A 29 -26.68 -1.28 -18.41
N ALA A 30 -27.52 -2.17 -17.90
CA ALA A 30 -27.37 -2.78 -16.57
C ALA A 30 -25.98 -3.44 -16.36
N SER A 31 -25.29 -3.79 -17.45
CA SER A 31 -23.92 -4.26 -17.46
C SER A 31 -22.91 -3.21 -16.95
N TRP A 32 -23.12 -1.94 -17.25
CA TRP A 32 -22.24 -0.84 -16.80
C TRP A 32 -22.42 -0.52 -15.32
N CYS A 33 -23.67 -0.52 -14.82
CA CYS A 33 -23.92 -0.38 -13.39
C CYS A 33 -23.28 -1.52 -12.59
N ARG A 34 -23.29 -2.74 -13.10
CA ARG A 34 -22.71 -3.91 -12.44
C ARG A 34 -21.18 -3.86 -12.43
N LEU A 35 -20.55 -3.34 -13.50
CA LEU A 35 -19.08 -3.15 -13.56
C LEU A 35 -18.64 -2.07 -12.55
N MET A 36 -19.31 -0.92 -12.52
CA MET A 36 -18.97 0.16 -11.59
C MET A 36 -19.18 -0.24 -10.12
N SER A 37 -20.23 -1.02 -9.82
CA SER A 37 -20.48 -1.51 -8.45
C SER A 37 -19.40 -2.51 -7.99
N ASN A 38 -18.89 -3.35 -8.91
CA ASN A 38 -17.87 -4.35 -8.58
C ASN A 38 -16.49 -3.69 -8.34
N ASP A 39 -16.15 -2.65 -9.07
CA ASP A 39 -14.89 -1.92 -8.88
C ASP A 39 -14.89 -1.17 -7.54
N GLN A 40 -16.01 -0.57 -7.15
CA GLN A 40 -16.14 0.12 -5.88
C GLN A 40 -16.12 -0.85 -4.69
N GLU A 41 -16.77 -1.99 -4.81
CA GLU A 41 -16.71 -3.06 -3.80
C GLU A 41 -15.27 -3.60 -3.62
N ASN A 42 -14.54 -3.80 -4.71
CA ASN A 42 -13.16 -4.22 -4.64
C ASN A 42 -12.26 -3.15 -4.03
N LEU A 43 -12.49 -1.87 -4.33
CA LEU A 43 -11.77 -0.76 -3.72
C LEU A 43 -11.99 -0.71 -2.20
N GLU A 44 -13.24 -0.86 -1.75
CA GLU A 44 -13.53 -0.94 -0.32
C GLU A 44 -12.87 -2.14 0.36
N LYS A 45 -12.86 -3.30 -0.29
CA LYS A 45 -12.19 -4.50 0.22
C LYS A 45 -10.69 -4.25 0.45
N ILE A 46 -9.98 -3.69 -0.55
CA ILE A 46 -8.55 -3.42 -0.41
C ILE A 46 -8.27 -2.36 0.65
N ARG A 47 -9.12 -1.34 0.80
CA ARG A 47 -9.00 -0.32 1.84
C ARG A 47 -9.18 -0.92 3.24
N LYS A 48 -10.19 -1.76 3.44
CA LYS A 48 -10.42 -2.45 4.72
C LYS A 48 -9.26 -3.37 5.10
N ILE A 49 -8.67 -4.08 4.14
CA ILE A 49 -7.48 -4.90 4.39
C ILE A 49 -6.29 -4.02 4.80
N ALA A 50 -6.08 -2.89 4.11
CA ALA A 50 -5.00 -1.96 4.45
C ALA A 50 -5.21 -1.32 5.83
N ASP A 51 -6.44 -0.94 6.18
CA ASP A 51 -6.78 -0.40 7.49
C ASP A 51 -6.55 -1.42 8.61
N TYR A 52 -6.88 -2.68 8.37
CA TYR A 52 -6.61 -3.76 9.31
C TYR A 52 -5.12 -3.98 9.53
N GLN A 53 -4.34 -4.03 8.45
CA GLN A 53 -2.91 -4.35 8.47
C GLN A 53 -2.05 -3.16 8.96
N LEU A 54 -2.30 -1.96 8.43
CA LEU A 54 -1.42 -0.80 8.55
C LEU A 54 -1.97 0.29 9.49
N GLY A 55 -3.18 0.07 10.02
CA GLY A 55 -3.85 1.01 10.92
C GLY A 55 -4.96 1.82 10.24
N LYS A 56 -5.81 2.42 11.05
CA LYS A 56 -6.96 3.20 10.59
C LYS A 56 -6.56 4.29 9.61
N GLN A 57 -7.38 4.51 8.58
CA GLN A 57 -7.19 5.47 7.48
C GLN A 57 -6.06 5.13 6.49
N SER A 58 -5.31 4.05 6.72
CA SER A 58 -4.26 3.60 5.80
C SER A 58 -4.81 3.24 4.42
N GLY A 59 -6.01 2.67 4.38
CA GLY A 59 -6.66 2.30 3.13
C GLY A 59 -6.91 3.49 2.21
N ASN A 60 -7.44 4.59 2.73
CA ASN A 60 -7.68 5.79 1.94
C ASN A 60 -6.38 6.52 1.57
N ALA A 61 -5.41 6.55 2.48
CA ALA A 61 -4.11 7.17 2.22
C ALA A 61 -3.34 6.42 1.11
N LEU A 62 -3.38 5.08 1.15
CA LEU A 62 -2.66 4.22 0.21
C LEU A 62 -3.41 4.08 -1.13
N PHE A 63 -4.74 3.89 -1.09
CA PHE A 63 -5.57 3.59 -2.26
C PHE A 63 -6.63 4.68 -2.50
N PRO A 64 -6.32 5.72 -3.29
CA PRO A 64 -7.31 6.70 -3.75
C PRO A 64 -8.32 6.06 -4.71
N ASP A 65 -9.37 6.81 -5.10
CA ASP A 65 -10.45 6.28 -5.94
C ASP A 65 -10.00 5.89 -7.36
N ASN A 66 -8.90 6.45 -7.83
CA ASN A 66 -8.37 6.25 -9.19
C ASN A 66 -7.29 5.15 -9.27
N VAL A 67 -7.27 4.19 -8.36
CA VAL A 67 -6.38 3.03 -8.45
C VAL A 67 -6.89 2.03 -9.48
N ASN A 68 -5.96 1.34 -10.12
CA ASN A 68 -6.23 0.21 -11.00
C ASN A 68 -5.94 -1.10 -10.27
N ILE A 69 -6.97 -1.94 -10.12
CA ILE A 69 -6.90 -3.23 -9.45
C ILE A 69 -6.71 -4.32 -10.49
N VAL A 70 -5.62 -5.06 -10.40
CA VAL A 70 -5.29 -6.16 -11.31
C VAL A 70 -5.54 -7.49 -10.62
N PHE A 71 -6.29 -8.35 -11.30
CA PHE A 71 -6.65 -9.67 -10.83
C PHE A 71 -5.71 -10.75 -11.38
N SER A 72 -5.56 -11.81 -10.65
CA SER A 72 -4.83 -13.00 -11.11
C SER A 72 -5.65 -13.72 -12.19
N LYS A 73 -5.08 -13.92 -13.36
CA LYS A 73 -5.71 -14.66 -14.46
C LYS A 73 -6.12 -16.09 -14.06
N ARG A 74 -5.35 -16.73 -13.16
CA ARG A 74 -5.60 -18.13 -12.75
C ARG A 74 -6.69 -18.26 -11.70
N THR A 75 -6.78 -17.29 -10.75
CA THR A 75 -7.64 -17.44 -9.57
C THR A 75 -8.77 -16.42 -9.49
N GLY A 76 -8.78 -15.42 -10.37
CA GLY A 76 -9.74 -14.31 -10.31
C GLY A 76 -9.64 -13.43 -9.05
N ARG A 77 -8.62 -13.63 -8.20
CA ARG A 77 -8.43 -12.85 -6.97
C ARG A 77 -7.62 -11.60 -7.23
N ILE A 78 -7.87 -10.55 -6.46
CA ILE A 78 -7.06 -9.33 -6.46
C ILE A 78 -5.59 -9.69 -6.22
N ARG A 79 -4.68 -9.15 -7.03
CA ARG A 79 -3.26 -9.42 -6.93
C ARG A 79 -2.41 -8.16 -6.79
N HIS A 80 -2.57 -7.21 -7.69
CA HIS A 80 -1.75 -6.00 -7.72
C HIS A 80 -2.64 -4.77 -7.69
N VAL A 81 -2.20 -3.72 -7.02
CA VAL A 81 -2.88 -2.43 -7.00
C VAL A 81 -1.91 -1.37 -7.51
N TYR A 82 -2.30 -0.72 -8.60
CA TYR A 82 -1.53 0.32 -9.26
C TYR A 82 -2.19 1.68 -9.09
N LEU A 83 -1.38 2.71 -8.97
CA LEU A 83 -1.81 4.09 -9.16
C LEU A 83 -1.16 4.61 -10.44
N LYS A 84 -1.99 4.88 -11.47
CA LYS A 84 -1.50 5.12 -12.83
C LYS A 84 -0.66 3.90 -13.29
N GLN A 85 0.65 4.08 -13.46
CA GLN A 85 1.59 3.02 -13.85
C GLN A 85 2.45 2.49 -12.69
N THR A 86 2.33 3.09 -11.50
CA THR A 86 3.15 2.74 -10.34
C THR A 86 2.47 1.68 -9.49
N LEU A 87 3.15 0.56 -9.26
CA LEU A 87 2.71 -0.48 -8.35
C LEU A 87 2.80 0.03 -6.90
N LEU A 88 1.69 0.06 -6.18
CA LEU A 88 1.64 0.45 -4.77
C LEU A 88 1.78 -0.74 -3.83
N ALA A 89 1.04 -1.80 -4.12
CA ALA A 89 0.99 -2.98 -3.27
C ALA A 89 0.62 -4.25 -4.04
N THR A 90 1.04 -5.37 -3.51
CA THR A 90 0.66 -6.70 -3.99
C THR A 90 -0.06 -7.45 -2.88
N LEU A 91 -1.24 -7.98 -3.15
CA LEU A 91 -1.97 -8.82 -2.22
C LEU A 91 -1.39 -10.24 -2.27
N ARG A 92 -0.89 -10.72 -1.14
CA ARG A 92 -0.32 -12.07 -1.03
C ARG A 92 -1.43 -13.11 -0.99
N PRO A 93 -1.37 -14.16 -1.81
CA PRO A 93 -2.41 -15.18 -1.85
C PRO A 93 -2.42 -16.10 -0.61
N THR A 94 -1.33 -16.14 0.15
CA THR A 94 -1.14 -17.02 1.30
C THR A 94 -1.89 -16.57 2.54
N ASP A 95 -1.90 -15.28 2.82
CA ASP A 95 -2.44 -14.70 4.04
C ASP A 95 -3.42 -13.55 3.78
N GLY A 96 -3.60 -13.16 2.52
CA GLY A 96 -4.49 -12.04 2.16
C GLY A 96 -4.01 -10.67 2.62
N MET A 97 -2.74 -10.54 3.00
CA MET A 97 -2.15 -9.28 3.43
C MET A 97 -1.37 -8.60 2.30
N PHE A 98 -1.20 -7.29 2.40
CA PHE A 98 -0.41 -6.54 1.44
C PHE A 98 1.08 -6.65 1.67
N SER A 99 1.79 -6.77 0.58
CA SER A 99 3.22 -6.54 0.45
C SER A 99 3.40 -5.19 -0.23
N LEU A 100 3.95 -4.22 0.49
CA LEU A 100 4.10 -2.85 0.00
C LEU A 100 5.30 -2.72 -0.93
N THR A 101 5.19 -1.84 -1.92
CA THR A 101 6.36 -1.31 -2.64
C THR A 101 6.92 -0.08 -1.91
N LEU A 102 8.09 0.38 -2.31
CA LEU A 102 8.67 1.62 -1.77
C LEU A 102 7.75 2.83 -2.02
N GLU A 103 7.16 2.93 -3.21
CA GLU A 103 6.22 3.99 -3.53
C GLU A 103 4.92 3.88 -2.72
N GLY A 104 4.43 2.66 -2.49
CA GLY A 104 3.31 2.43 -1.57
C GLY A 104 3.63 2.89 -0.15
N ALA A 105 4.82 2.55 0.36
CA ALA A 105 5.27 2.98 1.69
C ALA A 105 5.44 4.51 1.78
N ARG A 106 6.08 5.14 0.78
CA ARG A 106 6.22 6.60 0.71
C ARG A 106 4.86 7.32 0.68
N ARG A 107 3.93 6.79 -0.11
CA ARG A 107 2.57 7.33 -0.20
C ARG A 107 1.84 7.23 1.13
N LEU A 108 1.94 6.08 1.80
CA LEU A 108 1.32 5.85 3.10
C LEU A 108 1.82 6.88 4.13
N LEU A 109 3.12 7.12 4.20
CA LEU A 109 3.72 8.09 5.12
C LEU A 109 3.37 9.55 4.82
N ARG A 110 3.06 9.89 3.56
CA ARG A 110 2.53 11.22 3.22
C ARG A 110 1.11 11.42 3.76
N GLY A 111 0.30 10.36 3.79
CA GLY A 111 -1.09 10.42 4.28
C GLY A 111 -1.24 10.23 5.79
N ILE A 112 -0.30 9.51 6.40
CA ILE A 112 -0.34 9.17 7.83
C ILE A 112 1.06 9.36 8.42
N ARG A 113 1.16 10.12 9.51
CA ARG A 113 2.45 10.45 10.14
C ARG A 113 3.26 9.23 10.56
N LEU A 114 2.60 8.23 11.14
CA LEU A 114 3.20 6.92 11.50
C LEU A 114 2.11 5.85 11.36
N PRO A 115 2.10 5.08 10.27
CA PRO A 115 1.25 3.90 10.17
C PRO A 115 1.72 2.83 11.18
N ARG A 116 0.98 1.74 11.29
CA ARG A 116 1.49 0.54 12.01
C ARG A 116 2.63 -0.11 11.24
N LEU A 117 3.34 -1.00 11.90
CA LEU A 117 4.38 -1.87 11.30
C LEU A 117 5.61 -1.10 10.76
N TRP A 118 6.06 -0.10 11.49
CA TRP A 118 7.29 0.62 11.18
C TRP A 118 8.47 0.17 12.06
N VAL A 119 9.68 0.30 11.52
CA VAL A 119 10.95 0.06 12.25
C VAL A 119 11.92 1.17 11.88
N LYS A 120 12.44 1.89 12.89
CA LYS A 120 13.47 2.91 12.73
C LYS A 120 14.86 2.36 12.99
N VAL A 121 15.80 2.71 12.13
CA VAL A 121 17.18 2.26 12.21
C VAL A 121 18.15 3.44 12.34
N SER A 122 19.35 3.16 12.89
CA SER A 122 20.40 4.16 13.04
C SER A 122 20.97 4.60 11.69
N ARG A 123 21.51 5.81 11.65
CA ARG A 123 22.16 6.38 10.45
C ARG A 123 23.30 5.51 9.92
N ASP A 124 24.06 4.89 10.82
CA ASP A 124 25.17 4.00 10.44
C ASP A 124 24.73 2.82 9.57
N ALA A 125 23.50 2.32 9.82
CA ALA A 125 22.93 1.20 9.07
C ALA A 125 22.11 1.65 7.87
N ALA A 126 21.68 2.90 7.83
CA ALA A 126 20.74 3.42 6.82
C ALA A 126 21.23 3.18 5.39
N LEU A 127 22.50 3.50 5.09
CA LEU A 127 23.10 3.32 3.77
C LEU A 127 23.13 1.85 3.32
N PHE A 128 23.39 0.93 4.24
CA PHE A 128 23.41 -0.51 3.92
C PHE A 128 22.00 -1.04 3.66
N ILE A 129 21.02 -0.56 4.44
CA ILE A 129 19.62 -0.96 4.32
C ILE A 129 19.01 -0.38 3.05
N ALA A 130 19.35 0.86 2.68
CA ALA A 130 18.96 1.48 1.42
C ALA A 130 19.43 0.66 0.20
N LYS A 131 20.62 0.02 0.31
CA LYS A 131 21.16 -0.94 -0.69
C LYS A 131 20.60 -2.36 -0.59
N GLY A 132 19.46 -2.55 0.10
CA GLY A 132 18.79 -3.84 0.21
C GLY A 132 19.37 -4.82 1.24
N LYS A 133 20.36 -4.41 2.07
CA LYS A 133 20.87 -5.26 3.14
C LYS A 133 19.88 -5.34 4.28
N SER A 134 19.79 -6.51 4.91
CA SER A 134 18.86 -6.76 6.01
C SER A 134 19.25 -6.01 7.28
N ALA A 135 18.25 -5.56 8.06
CA ALA A 135 18.46 -4.82 9.30
C ALA A 135 18.68 -5.78 10.48
N PHE A 136 19.77 -5.58 11.23
CA PHE A 136 20.05 -6.29 12.48
C PHE A 136 19.49 -5.55 13.69
N ALA A 137 19.12 -6.29 14.73
CA ALA A 137 18.53 -5.74 15.96
C ALA A 137 19.40 -4.65 16.62
N LYS A 138 20.74 -4.79 16.58
CA LYS A 138 21.66 -3.79 17.12
C LYS A 138 21.53 -2.39 16.51
N HIS A 139 20.96 -2.28 15.31
CA HIS A 139 20.80 -1.01 14.61
C HIS A 139 19.36 -0.46 14.71
N VAL A 140 18.45 -1.19 15.35
CA VAL A 140 17.08 -0.73 15.55
C VAL A 140 17.03 0.24 16.73
N ILE A 141 16.63 1.47 16.45
CA ILE A 141 16.45 2.52 17.48
C ILE A 141 15.05 2.42 18.10
N ALA A 142 14.05 2.26 17.25
CA ALA A 142 12.66 2.17 17.64
C ALA A 142 11.87 1.28 16.68
N ALA A 143 10.86 0.62 17.19
CA ALA A 143 9.96 -0.20 16.41
C ALA A 143 8.55 -0.12 17.01
N ASP A 144 7.54 -0.27 16.16
CA ASP A 144 6.17 -0.42 16.62
C ASP A 144 6.07 -1.70 17.46
N PRO A 145 5.60 -1.61 18.73
CA PRO A 145 5.51 -2.76 19.63
C PRO A 145 4.52 -3.84 19.14
N GLU A 146 3.61 -3.51 18.24
CA GLU A 146 2.62 -4.44 17.69
C GLU A 146 3.14 -5.28 16.54
N VAL A 147 4.35 -5.01 16.05
CA VAL A 147 4.99 -5.83 14.98
C VAL A 147 5.15 -7.26 15.44
N ARG A 148 4.70 -8.18 14.60
CA ARG A 148 4.84 -9.62 14.79
C ARG A 148 5.77 -10.22 13.74
N PRO A 149 6.41 -11.37 14.02
CA PRO A 149 7.21 -12.08 13.03
C PRO A 149 6.41 -12.39 11.77
N GLN A 150 7.05 -12.33 10.61
CA GLN A 150 6.49 -12.54 9.27
C GLN A 150 5.57 -11.41 8.75
N GLU A 151 5.28 -10.38 9.53
CA GLU A 151 4.57 -9.21 9.04
C GLU A 151 5.44 -8.33 8.14
N GLU A 152 4.80 -7.64 7.21
CA GLU A 152 5.44 -6.65 6.34
C GLU A 152 5.72 -5.38 7.15
N VAL A 153 6.95 -4.89 7.11
CA VAL A 153 7.35 -3.68 7.83
C VAL A 153 7.99 -2.66 6.90
N ILE A 154 7.80 -1.39 7.25
CA ILE A 154 8.45 -0.25 6.59
C ILE A 154 9.66 0.12 7.43
N VAL A 155 10.85 0.09 6.82
CA VAL A 155 12.08 0.50 7.48
C VAL A 155 12.33 1.98 7.21
N LEU A 156 12.47 2.75 8.26
CA LEU A 156 12.64 4.20 8.26
C LEU A 156 14.01 4.59 8.80
N ASP A 157 14.50 5.74 8.36
CA ASP A 157 15.62 6.41 9.01
C ASP A 157 15.14 7.19 10.27
N GLU A 158 16.07 7.90 10.90
CA GLU A 158 15.78 8.76 12.05
C GLU A 158 14.82 9.91 11.70
N ASP A 159 14.87 10.38 10.45
CA ASP A 159 14.06 11.50 9.94
C ASP A 159 12.70 11.05 9.38
N ASN A 160 12.33 9.78 9.54
CA ASN A 160 11.11 9.13 9.01
C ASN A 160 11.05 8.99 7.49
N ASN A 161 12.15 9.02 6.77
CA ASN A 161 12.16 8.68 5.36
C ASN A 161 12.18 7.16 5.18
N VAL A 162 11.55 6.68 4.10
CA VAL A 162 11.56 5.26 3.75
C VAL A 162 12.91 4.87 3.23
N LEU A 163 13.58 3.93 3.89
CA LEU A 163 14.81 3.29 3.42
C LEU A 163 14.54 1.99 2.67
N ALA A 164 13.64 1.19 3.19
CA ALA A 164 13.36 -0.12 2.64
C ALA A 164 11.99 -0.63 3.06
N VAL A 165 11.53 -1.66 2.38
CA VAL A 165 10.39 -2.49 2.79
C VAL A 165 10.85 -3.94 2.94
N GLY A 166 10.30 -4.64 3.90
CA GLY A 166 10.71 -6.00 4.18
C GLY A 166 9.78 -6.73 5.13
N ARG A 167 10.28 -7.84 5.66
CA ARG A 167 9.53 -8.71 6.57
C ARG A 167 10.20 -8.77 7.92
N ALA A 168 9.44 -8.56 8.99
CA ALA A 168 9.91 -8.72 10.36
C ALA A 168 10.29 -10.18 10.65
N ILE A 169 11.40 -10.38 11.32
CA ILE A 169 11.83 -11.69 11.83
C ILE A 169 11.59 -11.76 13.33
N LEU A 170 11.80 -10.64 14.03
CA LEU A 170 11.57 -10.49 15.45
C LEU A 170 10.30 -9.68 15.70
N THR A 171 9.73 -9.79 16.90
CA THR A 171 8.69 -8.88 17.36
C THR A 171 9.24 -7.47 17.60
N GLY A 172 8.40 -6.44 17.57
CA GLY A 172 8.84 -5.07 17.83
C GLY A 172 9.50 -4.87 19.18
N LYS A 173 9.09 -5.65 20.21
CA LYS A 173 9.70 -5.64 21.54
C LYS A 173 11.10 -6.29 21.53
N GLU A 174 11.25 -7.43 20.87
CA GLU A 174 12.52 -8.14 20.74
C GLU A 174 13.54 -7.36 19.92
N MET A 175 13.11 -6.67 18.86
CA MET A 175 13.98 -5.81 18.05
C MET A 175 14.69 -4.75 18.90
N LYS A 176 14.04 -4.23 19.94
CA LYS A 176 14.62 -3.25 20.88
C LYS A 176 15.45 -3.88 21.98
N ALA A 177 15.08 -5.09 22.40
CA ALA A 177 15.73 -5.77 23.54
C ALA A 177 17.02 -6.48 23.11
N PHE A 178 17.09 -7.01 21.87
CA PHE A 178 18.21 -7.84 21.42
C PHE A 178 19.33 -6.98 20.87
N LYS A 179 20.56 -7.31 21.27
CA LYS A 179 21.79 -6.71 20.75
C LYS A 179 22.35 -7.46 19.54
N ARG A 180 21.83 -8.65 19.24
CA ARG A 180 22.28 -9.52 18.13
C ARG A 180 21.06 -10.14 17.46
N GLY A 181 21.22 -10.57 16.22
CA GLY A 181 20.19 -11.22 15.43
C GLY A 181 19.62 -10.34 14.32
N LEU A 182 18.95 -10.99 13.39
CA LEU A 182 18.29 -10.36 12.26
C LEU A 182 16.92 -9.85 12.71
N ALA A 183 16.70 -8.53 12.63
CA ALA A 183 15.42 -7.92 12.98
C ALA A 183 14.44 -7.89 11.79
N VAL A 184 14.90 -7.38 10.65
CA VAL A 184 14.09 -7.27 9.43
C VAL A 184 14.86 -7.84 8.25
N ARG A 185 14.22 -8.75 7.53
CA ARG A 185 14.70 -9.20 6.21
C ARG A 185 14.17 -8.22 5.17
N VAL A 186 15.06 -7.35 4.67
CA VAL A 186 14.75 -6.41 3.61
C VAL A 186 14.43 -7.17 2.33
N ARG A 187 13.41 -6.71 1.62
CA ARG A 187 12.99 -7.25 0.33
C ARG A 187 13.37 -6.31 -0.80
N LYS A 188 13.23 -5.00 -0.59
CA LYS A 188 13.64 -3.96 -1.53
C LYS A 188 14.11 -2.72 -0.78
N GLY A 189 15.29 -2.20 -1.13
CA GLY A 189 15.88 -0.95 -0.67
C GLY A 189 15.71 0.16 -1.69
N VAL A 190 15.83 1.43 -1.24
CA VAL A 190 15.62 2.62 -2.09
C VAL A 190 16.71 2.77 -3.15
N GLU A 191 17.96 2.35 -2.87
CA GLU A 191 19.09 2.43 -3.79
C GLU A 191 19.29 1.16 -4.63
N GLU A 192 18.35 0.23 -4.59
CA GLU A 192 18.39 -1.05 -5.32
C GLU A 192 17.69 -0.95 -6.69
N GLU A 193 17.53 0.27 -7.22
CA GLU A 193 16.94 0.53 -8.53
C GLU A 193 17.94 0.40 -9.67
#